data_d0d4d14fae9d77f2a15d80b9e3e9c532
#
_entry.id   d0d4d14fae9d77f2a15d80b9e3e9c532
#
_cell.length_a   1.000
_cell.length_b   1.000
_cell.length_c   1.000
_cell.angle_alpha   90.00
_cell.angle_beta   90.00
_cell.angle_gamma   90.00
#
_symmetry.space_group_name_H-M   'P 1'
#
loop_
_entity.id
_entity.type
_entity.pdbx_description
1 polymer ?
#
loop_
_entity_poly.entity_id
_entity_poly.type
_entity_poly.pdbx_seq_one_letter_code
_entity_poly.pdbx_strand_id
1 'polypeptide(L)'
;MKRYAHAWLVAVLVLTTPMVVAEAQEPTRRGTVELGQNYPNPFNPATTIPFRLSDQLFQSGRRPVVSLRIYNVLAQLVAIPNLQQSGQPLDNVELDCLNPQGGFCEFSAYWDGHWQRSTREAASGVYVYQLIVNGQRTSRRMLVTK
;
A
#
# COMPACT_ATOMS: atom_id res chain seq x y z
N MET A 1 -79.15 33.71 27.85
CA MET A 1 -78.61 33.02 26.67
C MET A 1 -77.10 32.82 26.81
N LYS A 2 -76.69 31.60 27.14
CA LYS A 2 -75.27 31.25 27.34
C LYS A 2 -74.79 30.58 26.08
N ARG A 3 -73.80 31.25 25.43
CA ARG A 3 -73.13 30.69 24.25
C ARG A 3 -71.93 29.97 24.67
N TYR A 4 -71.86 28.66 24.56
CA TYR A 4 -70.69 27.85 24.85
C TYR A 4 -69.83 27.80 23.56
N ALA A 5 -68.65 28.37 23.64
CA ALA A 5 -67.64 28.25 22.61
C ALA A 5 -66.85 26.96 22.83
N HIS A 6 -66.95 26.01 21.91
CA HIS A 6 -66.16 24.79 21.96
C HIS A 6 -64.81 25.06 21.30
N ALA A 7 -63.75 25.09 22.09
CA ALA A 7 -62.38 25.15 21.59
C ALA A 7 -61.96 23.74 21.19
N TRP A 8 -61.72 23.52 19.91
CA TRP A 8 -61.12 22.30 19.40
C TRP A 8 -59.62 22.40 19.52
N LEU A 9 -59.04 21.64 20.46
CA LEU A 9 -57.59 21.42 20.55
C LEU A 9 -57.19 20.39 19.51
N VAL A 10 -56.58 20.83 18.42
CA VAL A 10 -55.92 19.93 17.45
C VAL A 10 -54.56 19.60 17.99
N ALA A 11 -54.40 18.41 18.54
CA ALA A 11 -53.10 17.86 18.90
C ALA A 11 -52.38 17.42 17.64
N VAL A 12 -51.37 18.19 17.22
CA VAL A 12 -50.46 17.79 16.13
C VAL A 12 -49.45 16.81 16.71
N LEU A 13 -49.65 15.53 16.43
CA LEU A 13 -48.71 14.47 16.77
C LEU A 13 -47.53 14.50 15.78
N VAL A 14 -46.43 15.15 16.14
CA VAL A 14 -45.21 15.12 15.34
C VAL A 14 -44.54 13.77 15.53
N LEU A 15 -44.70 12.87 14.57
CA LEU A 15 -43.97 11.62 14.48
C LEU A 15 -42.54 11.93 14.04
N THR A 16 -41.62 12.04 15.02
CA THR A 16 -40.19 12.05 14.74
C THR A 16 -39.72 10.63 14.45
N THR A 17 -39.63 10.26 13.18
CA THR A 17 -38.99 9.03 12.76
C THR A 17 -37.47 9.21 12.96
N PRO A 18 -36.79 8.33 13.70
CA PRO A 18 -35.32 8.37 13.73
C PRO A 18 -34.80 7.99 12.34
N MET A 19 -34.11 8.93 11.70
CA MET A 19 -33.38 8.67 10.48
C MET A 19 -32.20 7.78 10.85
N VAL A 20 -32.34 6.47 10.63
CA VAL A 20 -31.21 5.54 10.72
C VAL A 20 -30.31 5.87 9.56
N VAL A 21 -29.24 6.63 9.83
CA VAL A 21 -28.13 6.77 8.92
C VAL A 21 -27.49 5.40 8.84
N ALA A 22 -27.80 4.64 7.80
CA ALA A 22 -27.06 3.45 7.46
C ALA A 22 -25.64 3.93 7.12
N GLU A 23 -24.74 3.73 8.07
CA GLU A 23 -23.30 3.88 7.85
C GLU A 23 -22.95 2.84 6.79
N ALA A 24 -22.80 3.30 5.55
CA ALA A 24 -22.32 2.47 4.46
C ALA A 24 -20.93 2.01 4.86
N GLN A 25 -20.82 0.74 5.28
CA GLN A 25 -19.53 0.08 5.42
C GLN A 25 -18.90 0.13 4.03
N GLU A 26 -17.91 1.02 3.87
CA GLU A 26 -17.06 0.98 2.70
C GLU A 26 -16.53 -0.45 2.56
N PRO A 27 -16.71 -1.10 1.41
CA PRO A 27 -16.13 -2.42 1.21
C PRO A 27 -14.63 -2.25 1.49
N THR A 28 -14.13 -3.04 2.43
CA THR A 28 -12.69 -3.09 2.75
C THR A 28 -11.99 -3.30 1.41
N ARG A 29 -11.46 -2.23 0.85
CA ARG A 29 -10.64 -2.30 -0.36
C ARG A 29 -9.48 -3.18 0.03
N ARG A 30 -9.51 -4.46 -0.36
CA ARG A 30 -8.31 -5.29 -0.37
C ARG A 30 -7.27 -4.44 -1.06
N GLY A 31 -6.18 -4.13 -0.34
CA GLY A 31 -5.19 -3.18 -0.84
C GLY A 31 -4.77 -3.60 -2.25
N THR A 32 -4.85 -2.68 -3.20
CA THR A 32 -4.42 -2.95 -4.59
C THR A 32 -2.91 -3.20 -4.66
N VAL A 33 -2.19 -2.84 -3.59
CA VAL A 33 -0.74 -2.98 -3.44
C VAL A 33 -0.44 -3.53 -2.05
N GLU A 34 0.28 -4.62 -1.98
CA GLU A 34 0.75 -5.20 -0.72
C GLU A 34 2.28 -5.27 -0.74
N LEU A 35 2.92 -4.55 0.18
CA LEU A 35 4.36 -4.61 0.40
C LEU A 35 4.64 -5.57 1.55
N GLY A 36 5.36 -6.67 1.27
CA GLY A 36 5.71 -7.67 2.25
C GLY A 36 6.88 -7.25 3.14
N GLN A 37 7.10 -7.99 4.22
CA GLN A 37 8.31 -7.88 5.03
C GLN A 37 9.48 -8.49 4.26
N ASN A 38 10.60 -7.77 4.23
CA ASN A 38 11.84 -8.29 3.66
C ASN A 38 12.32 -9.54 4.42
N TYR A 39 13.01 -10.44 3.74
CA TYR A 39 13.59 -11.61 4.35
C TYR A 39 14.98 -11.92 3.76
N PRO A 40 15.95 -12.31 4.61
CA PRO A 40 15.89 -12.28 6.06
C PRO A 40 15.72 -10.86 6.62
N ASN A 41 15.19 -10.74 7.85
CA ASN A 41 15.13 -9.51 8.61
C ASN A 41 15.28 -9.83 10.12
N PRO A 42 16.38 -9.45 10.77
CA PRO A 42 17.53 -8.71 10.26
C PRO A 42 18.26 -9.42 9.12
N PHE A 43 19.01 -8.68 8.30
CA PHE A 43 19.75 -9.26 7.19
C PHE A 43 21.23 -8.87 7.19
N ASN A 44 22.06 -9.73 6.58
CA ASN A 44 23.49 -9.54 6.35
C ASN A 44 23.97 -10.54 5.26
N PRO A 45 24.55 -10.11 4.16
CA PRO A 45 24.55 -8.73 3.63
C PRO A 45 23.31 -8.41 2.80
N ALA A 46 22.53 -9.40 2.38
CA ALA A 46 21.51 -9.27 1.37
C ALA A 46 20.11 -9.61 1.88
N THR A 47 19.10 -9.09 1.21
CA THR A 47 17.69 -9.34 1.52
C THR A 47 16.82 -9.32 0.28
N THR A 48 15.70 -10.05 0.35
CA THR A 48 14.64 -10.05 -0.65
C THR A 48 13.42 -9.31 -0.12
N ILE A 49 12.83 -8.47 -0.94
CA ILE A 49 11.65 -7.67 -0.62
C ILE A 49 10.50 -8.16 -1.51
N PRO A 50 9.54 -8.92 -0.95
CA PRO A 50 8.37 -9.37 -1.69
C PRO A 50 7.30 -8.29 -1.74
N PHE A 51 6.57 -8.22 -2.85
CA PHE A 51 5.37 -7.40 -2.96
C PHE A 51 4.38 -8.04 -3.94
N ARG A 52 3.12 -7.70 -3.80
CA ARG A 52 2.06 -8.15 -4.70
C ARG A 52 1.17 -7.00 -5.13
N LEU A 53 0.75 -7.09 -6.37
CA LEU A 53 -0.13 -6.13 -7.01
C LEU A 53 -1.43 -6.83 -7.39
N SER A 54 -2.56 -6.19 -7.12
CA SER A 54 -3.85 -6.71 -7.57
C SER A 54 -3.87 -6.83 -9.09
N ASP A 55 -4.43 -7.92 -9.59
CA ASP A 55 -4.64 -8.16 -11.03
C ASP A 55 -5.47 -7.06 -11.69
N GLN A 56 -6.29 -6.34 -10.90
CA GLN A 56 -7.07 -5.19 -11.37
C GLN A 56 -6.19 -4.06 -11.94
N LEU A 57 -4.94 -3.94 -11.48
CA LEU A 57 -3.99 -2.94 -12.01
C LEU A 57 -3.55 -3.23 -13.43
N PHE A 58 -3.71 -4.48 -13.88
CA PHE A 58 -3.29 -4.96 -15.20
C PHE A 58 -4.46 -5.11 -16.18
N GLN A 59 -5.67 -4.86 -15.75
CA GLN A 59 -6.86 -5.01 -16.61
C GLN A 59 -6.82 -4.06 -17.79
N SER A 60 -7.40 -4.47 -18.92
CA SER A 60 -7.46 -3.69 -20.17
C SER A 60 -6.10 -3.34 -20.74
N GLY A 61 -5.10 -4.23 -20.56
CA GLY A 61 -3.74 -4.03 -21.08
C GLY A 61 -2.93 -2.96 -20.37
N ARG A 62 -3.38 -2.50 -19.20
CA ARG A 62 -2.62 -1.56 -18.37
C ARG A 62 -1.39 -2.24 -17.77
N ARG A 63 -0.33 -1.48 -17.65
CA ARG A 63 0.93 -1.90 -17.03
C ARG A 63 1.27 -0.88 -15.93
N PRO A 64 1.16 -1.26 -14.65
CA PRO A 64 1.51 -0.35 -13.58
C PRO A 64 3.01 -0.01 -13.61
N VAL A 65 3.32 1.26 -13.39
CA VAL A 65 4.70 1.75 -13.26
C VAL A 65 5.13 1.63 -11.81
N VAL A 66 6.21 0.90 -11.57
CA VAL A 66 6.66 0.52 -10.23
C VAL A 66 8.10 0.96 -9.98
N SER A 67 8.34 1.49 -8.79
CA SER A 67 9.68 1.75 -8.26
C SER A 67 9.79 1.23 -6.83
N LEU A 68 10.97 0.76 -6.45
CA LEU A 68 11.30 0.39 -5.07
C LEU A 68 12.59 1.09 -4.67
N ARG A 69 12.54 1.83 -3.58
CA ARG A 69 13.65 2.67 -3.12
C ARG A 69 13.95 2.41 -1.66
N ILE A 70 15.23 2.35 -1.32
CA ILE A 70 15.72 2.15 0.05
C ILE A 70 16.36 3.44 0.54
N TYR A 71 15.97 3.85 1.73
CA TYR A 71 16.44 5.07 2.40
C TYR A 71 17.03 4.75 3.77
N ASN A 72 18.00 5.53 4.18
CA ASN A 72 18.48 5.54 5.57
C ASN A 72 17.57 6.44 6.46
N VAL A 73 17.89 6.52 7.75
CA VAL A 73 17.13 7.34 8.71
C VAL A 73 17.20 8.84 8.44
N LEU A 74 18.16 9.29 7.64
CA LEU A 74 18.29 10.69 7.18
C LEU A 74 17.52 10.96 5.88
N ALA A 75 16.68 10.02 5.45
CA ALA A 75 15.94 10.08 4.19
C ALA A 75 16.82 10.19 2.93
N GLN A 76 18.07 9.75 3.00
CA GLN A 76 18.96 9.67 1.84
C GLN A 76 18.69 8.38 1.08
N LEU A 77 18.61 8.46 -0.25
CA LEU A 77 18.48 7.28 -1.10
C LEU A 77 19.77 6.45 -1.02
N VAL A 78 19.63 5.22 -0.54
CA VAL A 78 20.72 4.26 -0.39
C VAL A 78 20.85 3.37 -1.62
N ALA A 79 19.74 2.77 -2.04
CA ALA A 79 19.73 1.83 -3.15
C ALA A 79 18.37 1.74 -3.85
N ILE A 80 18.42 1.26 -5.07
CA ILE A 80 17.27 0.79 -5.85
C ILE A 80 17.46 -0.72 -6.07
N PRO A 81 16.67 -1.57 -5.39
CA PRO A 81 16.78 -3.02 -5.54
C PRO A 81 16.52 -3.49 -6.97
N ASN A 82 17.08 -4.63 -7.33
CA ASN A 82 16.84 -5.24 -8.62
C ASN A 82 15.59 -6.13 -8.58
N LEU A 83 14.71 -5.99 -9.57
CA LEU A 83 13.60 -6.91 -9.76
C LEU A 83 14.12 -8.31 -10.10
N GLN A 84 13.76 -9.31 -9.31
CA GLN A 84 14.31 -10.67 -9.48
C GLN A 84 13.91 -11.32 -10.80
N GLN A 85 12.71 -11.03 -11.31
CA GLN A 85 12.22 -11.59 -12.56
C GLN A 85 13.02 -11.14 -13.79
N SER A 86 13.64 -9.97 -13.77
CA SER A 86 14.40 -9.41 -14.91
C SER A 86 15.84 -9.05 -14.59
N GLY A 87 16.21 -8.97 -13.31
CA GLY A 87 17.54 -8.54 -12.87
C GLY A 87 17.80 -7.03 -13.02
N GLN A 88 16.85 -6.25 -13.53
CA GLN A 88 17.00 -4.81 -13.70
C GLN A 88 16.64 -4.02 -12.43
N PRO A 89 17.22 -2.84 -12.21
CA PRO A 89 16.82 -1.96 -11.13
C PRO A 89 15.33 -1.62 -11.23
N LEU A 90 14.62 -1.74 -10.10
CA LEU A 90 13.18 -1.47 -10.04
C LEU A 90 12.93 0.04 -9.86
N ASP A 91 13.13 0.81 -10.93
CA ASP A 91 12.89 2.25 -10.96
C ASP A 91 12.13 2.65 -12.22
N ASN A 92 10.87 3.07 -12.04
CA ASN A 92 9.94 3.42 -13.11
C ASN A 92 9.74 2.29 -14.14
N VAL A 93 9.66 1.05 -13.68
CA VAL A 93 9.50 -0.13 -14.52
C VAL A 93 8.02 -0.44 -14.70
N GLU A 94 7.59 -0.62 -15.95
CA GLU A 94 6.27 -1.18 -16.25
C GLU A 94 6.29 -2.68 -16.02
N LEU A 95 5.38 -3.17 -15.19
CA LEU A 95 5.26 -4.59 -14.86
C LEU A 95 4.13 -5.26 -15.64
N ASP A 96 4.36 -6.52 -15.98
CA ASP A 96 3.35 -7.42 -16.54
C ASP A 96 2.95 -8.48 -15.52
N CYS A 97 1.68 -8.86 -15.54
CA CYS A 97 1.18 -9.97 -14.76
C CYS A 97 0.95 -11.19 -15.66
N LEU A 98 1.86 -12.14 -15.61
CA LEU A 98 1.77 -13.33 -16.44
C LEU A 98 0.90 -14.42 -15.82
N ASN A 99 0.93 -14.57 -14.50
CA ASN A 99 0.24 -15.63 -13.76
C ASN A 99 -0.37 -15.10 -12.47
N PRO A 100 -1.57 -14.48 -12.52
CA PRO A 100 -2.24 -14.03 -11.31
C PRO A 100 -2.68 -15.22 -10.46
N GLN A 101 -2.44 -15.13 -9.14
CA GLN A 101 -2.89 -16.10 -8.16
C GLN A 101 -3.72 -15.43 -7.08
N GLY A 102 -4.94 -15.92 -6.85
CA GLY A 102 -5.84 -15.35 -5.86
C GLY A 102 -6.16 -13.87 -6.06
N GLY A 103 -6.13 -13.37 -7.31
CA GLY A 103 -6.38 -11.98 -7.64
C GLY A 103 -5.16 -11.07 -7.50
N PHE A 104 -3.95 -11.64 -7.34
CA PHE A 104 -2.69 -10.91 -7.22
C PHE A 104 -1.60 -11.44 -8.13
N CYS A 105 -0.70 -10.56 -8.52
CA CYS A 105 0.55 -10.86 -9.18
C CYS A 105 1.69 -10.67 -8.20
N GLU A 106 2.53 -11.68 -8.04
CA GLU A 106 3.63 -11.68 -7.07
C GLU A 106 4.94 -11.28 -7.72
N PHE A 107 5.67 -10.42 -7.02
CA PHE A 107 6.97 -9.92 -7.42
C PHE A 107 7.92 -9.93 -6.22
N SER A 108 9.21 -9.92 -6.52
CA SER A 108 10.24 -9.75 -5.51
C SER A 108 11.41 -8.94 -6.04
N ALA A 109 12.01 -8.16 -5.17
CA ALA A 109 13.19 -7.39 -5.48
C ALA A 109 14.33 -7.79 -4.52
N TYR A 110 15.55 -7.74 -5.03
CA TYR A 110 16.76 -8.15 -4.32
C TYR A 110 17.66 -6.95 -4.08
N TRP A 111 18.17 -6.82 -2.85
CA TRP A 111 19.20 -5.88 -2.48
C TRP A 111 20.38 -6.60 -1.87
N ASP A 112 21.58 -6.33 -2.39
CA ASP A 112 22.85 -6.94 -1.96
C ASP A 112 23.47 -6.28 -0.71
N GLY A 113 22.82 -5.24 -0.16
CA GLY A 113 23.30 -4.52 1.01
C GLY A 113 24.31 -3.40 0.70
N HIS A 114 24.56 -3.09 -0.57
CA HIS A 114 25.48 -2.01 -0.95
C HIS A 114 24.75 -0.71 -1.31
N TRP A 115 25.43 0.40 -1.10
CA TRP A 115 24.99 1.68 -1.64
C TRP A 115 25.00 1.62 -3.16
N GLN A 116 24.00 2.22 -3.78
CA GLN A 116 23.87 2.21 -5.23
C GLN A 116 25.12 2.74 -5.92
N ARG A 117 25.57 2.02 -6.94
CA ARG A 117 26.78 2.34 -7.73
C ARG A 117 28.06 2.50 -6.88
N SER A 118 28.16 1.80 -5.79
CA SER A 118 29.27 1.87 -4.87
C SER A 118 29.59 0.49 -4.32
N THR A 119 30.85 0.28 -3.91
CA THR A 119 31.26 -0.89 -3.12
C THR A 119 31.04 -0.69 -1.62
N ARG A 120 30.49 0.45 -1.23
CA ARG A 120 30.19 0.76 0.17
C ARG A 120 29.00 -0.08 0.64
N GLU A 121 29.23 -0.88 1.65
CA GLU A 121 28.16 -1.61 2.33
C GLU A 121 27.30 -0.71 3.21
N ALA A 122 26.04 -1.07 3.37
CA ALA A 122 25.16 -0.44 4.33
C ALA A 122 25.62 -0.74 5.76
N ALA A 123 25.67 0.27 6.62
CA ALA A 123 25.99 0.11 8.03
C ALA A 123 24.83 -0.58 8.77
N SER A 124 25.14 -1.22 9.90
CA SER A 124 24.10 -1.72 10.81
C SER A 124 23.15 -0.60 11.21
N GLY A 125 21.88 -0.89 11.24
CA GLY A 125 20.84 0.09 11.58
C GLY A 125 19.52 -0.12 10.87
N VAL A 126 18.61 0.83 11.07
CA VAL A 126 17.27 0.82 10.48
C VAL A 126 17.29 1.52 9.13
N TYR A 127 16.67 0.88 8.16
CA TYR A 127 16.41 1.41 6.82
C TYR A 127 14.91 1.37 6.52
N VAL A 128 14.47 2.21 5.61
CA VAL A 128 13.08 2.24 5.13
C VAL A 128 13.09 1.91 3.65
N TYR A 129 12.31 0.92 3.25
CA TYR A 129 12.04 0.69 1.84
C TYR A 129 10.64 1.14 1.48
N GLN A 130 10.52 1.77 0.32
CA GLN A 130 9.32 2.37 -0.18
C GLN A 130 8.99 1.86 -1.58
N LEU A 131 7.84 1.22 -1.70
CA LEU A 131 7.25 0.81 -2.97
C LEU A 131 6.36 1.93 -3.49
N ILE A 132 6.53 2.28 -4.75
CA ILE A 132 5.75 3.31 -5.45
C ILE A 132 5.09 2.63 -6.65
N VAL A 133 3.77 2.62 -6.68
CA VAL A 133 2.98 2.03 -7.78
C VAL A 133 2.03 3.08 -8.32
N ASN A 134 2.20 3.47 -9.57
CA ASN A 134 1.42 4.54 -10.21
C ASN A 134 1.37 5.82 -9.34
N GLY A 135 2.48 6.16 -8.67
CA GLY A 135 2.60 7.31 -7.79
C GLY A 135 2.12 7.10 -6.34
N GLN A 136 1.42 6.02 -6.04
CA GLN A 136 1.02 5.67 -4.66
C GLN A 136 2.18 5.02 -3.91
N ARG A 137 2.40 5.42 -2.66
CA ARG A 137 3.55 5.02 -1.85
C ARG A 137 3.14 4.16 -0.67
N THR A 138 3.88 3.05 -0.49
CA THR A 138 3.77 2.18 0.68
C THR A 138 5.17 1.91 1.22
N SER A 139 5.37 2.00 2.53
CA SER A 139 6.71 1.87 3.13
C SER A 139 6.72 0.86 4.26
N ARG A 140 7.89 0.21 4.44
CA ARG A 140 8.19 -0.64 5.59
C ARG A 140 9.63 -0.40 6.07
N ARG A 141 9.91 -0.85 7.29
CA ARG A 141 11.24 -0.81 7.89
C ARG A 141 11.92 -2.17 7.82
N MET A 142 13.25 -2.14 7.74
CA MET A 142 14.10 -3.32 7.84
C MET A 142 15.33 -3.02 8.69
N LEU A 143 15.96 -4.07 9.19
CA LEU A 143 17.15 -3.98 10.05
C LEU A 143 18.33 -4.65 9.37
N VAL A 144 19.42 -3.88 9.21
CA VAL A 144 20.73 -4.39 8.77
C VAL A 144 21.55 -4.72 10.00
N THR A 145 22.14 -5.90 10.02
CA THR A 145 23.11 -6.30 11.05
C THR A 145 24.43 -6.72 10.41
N LYS A 146 25.53 -6.36 11.03
CA LYS A 146 26.89 -6.77 10.64
C LYS A 146 27.45 -7.75 11.66
#